data_c01d984c4b68e7039888c61450458d3f
#
_entry.id   c01d984c4b68e7039888c61450458d3f
#
_cell.length_a   1.000
_cell.length_b   1.000
_cell.length_c   1.000
_cell.angle_alpha   90.00
_cell.angle_beta   90.00
_cell.angle_gamma   90.00
#
_symmetry.space_group_name_H-M   'P 1'
#
loop_
_entity.id
_entity.type
_entity.pdbx_description
1 polymer ?
#
loop_
_entity_poly.entity_id
_entity_poly.type
_entity_poly.pdbx_seq_one_letter_code
_entity_poly.pdbx_strand_id
1 'polypeptide(L)'
;MKEPQYRKEYEALEEEFALASALIEARSQAGLTQEELADRMETSQSAIARMESGRTIPSGTTLKRFARATGTRLRISFEPMKRPTRRRA
;
A
#
# COMPACT_ATOMS: atom_id res chain seq x y z
N MET A 1 -8.46 19.89 -17.52
CA MET A 1 -7.96 19.82 -17.43
C MET A 1 -7.16 19.79 -17.30
N LYS A 2 -6.72 19.87 -17.19
CA LYS A 2 -6.06 19.83 -17.22
C LYS A 2 -4.92 20.08 -16.85
N GLU A 3 -4.38 20.06 -16.02
CA GLU A 3 -3.07 20.39 -15.75
C GLU A 3 -2.29 19.17 -15.59
N PRO A 4 -1.28 18.91 -16.40
CA PRO A 4 -0.48 17.69 -16.32
C PRO A 4 0.20 17.52 -14.97
N GLN A 5 0.67 18.61 -14.41
CA GLN A 5 1.35 18.57 -13.14
C GLN A 5 0.42 18.15 -12.02
N TYR A 6 -0.74 18.69 -12.04
CA TYR A 6 -1.73 18.36 -11.05
C TYR A 6 -2.13 16.90 -11.15
N ARG A 7 -2.23 16.41 -12.36
CA ARG A 7 -2.62 15.04 -12.58
C ARG A 7 -1.57 14.06 -12.07
N LYS A 8 -0.31 14.40 -12.22
CA LYS A 8 0.75 13.55 -11.71
C LYS A 8 0.70 13.43 -10.20
N GLU A 9 0.46 14.53 -9.53
CA GLU A 9 0.38 14.50 -8.09
C GLU A 9 -0.78 13.66 -7.62
N TYR A 10 -1.88 13.77 -8.33
CA TYR A 10 -3.06 13.01 -7.98
C TYR A 10 -2.82 11.51 -8.15
N GLU A 11 -2.17 11.14 -9.23
CA GLU A 11 -1.90 9.73 -9.48
C GLU A 11 -0.96 9.14 -8.44
N ALA A 12 0.04 9.90 -8.03
CA ALA A 12 0.96 9.43 -7.01
C ALA A 12 0.23 9.21 -5.69
N LEU A 13 -0.64 10.12 -5.33
CA LEU A 13 -1.44 9.98 -4.11
C LEU A 13 -2.35 8.77 -4.18
N GLU A 14 -2.90 8.53 -5.35
CA GLU A 14 -3.77 7.38 -5.52
C GLU A 14 -3.03 6.07 -5.27
N GLU A 15 -1.81 5.98 -5.74
CA GLU A 15 -1.03 4.77 -5.55
C GLU A 15 -0.71 4.53 -4.09
N GLU A 16 -0.37 5.59 -3.38
CA GLU A 16 -0.09 5.48 -1.96
C GLU A 16 -1.34 5.12 -1.19
N PHE A 17 -2.45 5.71 -1.56
CA PHE A 17 -3.72 5.38 -0.94
C PHE A 17 -4.14 3.95 -1.24
N ALA A 18 -3.86 3.48 -2.46
CA ALA A 18 -4.22 2.11 -2.81
C ALA A 18 -3.49 1.12 -1.92
N LEU A 19 -2.20 1.36 -1.68
CA LEU A 19 -1.45 0.47 -0.81
C LEU A 19 -1.97 0.54 0.62
N ALA A 20 -2.17 1.77 1.13
CA ALA A 20 -2.66 1.93 2.49
C ALA A 20 -4.01 1.25 2.66
N SER A 21 -4.90 1.40 1.68
CA SER A 21 -6.21 0.77 1.74
C SER A 21 -6.10 -0.74 1.75
N ALA A 22 -5.19 -1.28 0.95
CA ALA A 22 -5.00 -2.72 0.91
C ALA A 22 -4.52 -3.26 2.25
N LEU A 23 -3.63 -2.52 2.90
CA LEU A 23 -3.14 -2.92 4.21
C LEU A 23 -4.26 -2.92 5.24
N ILE A 24 -5.05 -1.85 5.26
CA ILE A 24 -6.16 -1.74 6.19
C ILE A 24 -7.16 -2.86 5.96
N GLU A 25 -7.45 -3.13 4.70
CA GLU A 25 -8.42 -4.16 4.37
C GLU A 25 -7.93 -5.53 4.80
N ALA A 26 -6.67 -5.84 4.56
CA ALA A 26 -6.12 -7.13 4.96
C ALA A 26 -6.19 -7.31 6.47
N ARG A 27 -5.85 -6.25 7.21
CA ARG A 27 -5.92 -6.32 8.65
C ARG A 27 -7.36 -6.49 9.13
N SER A 28 -8.27 -5.71 8.55
CA SER A 28 -9.66 -5.76 8.96
C SER A 28 -10.30 -7.11 8.68
N GLN A 29 -9.99 -7.67 7.53
CA GLN A 29 -10.54 -8.97 7.17
C GLN A 29 -9.97 -10.07 8.06
N ALA A 30 -8.78 -9.88 8.58
CA ALA A 30 -8.20 -10.82 9.51
C ALA A 30 -8.78 -10.66 10.92
N GLY A 31 -9.58 -9.61 11.12
CA GLY A 31 -10.19 -9.39 12.43
C GLY A 31 -9.21 -8.84 13.46
N LEU A 32 -8.17 -8.15 13.01
CA LEU A 32 -7.14 -7.67 13.91
C LEU A 32 -7.21 -6.18 14.09
N THR A 33 -6.99 -5.72 15.31
CA THR A 33 -6.75 -4.30 15.54
C THR A 33 -5.31 -3.97 15.14
N GLN A 34 -5.01 -2.69 15.05
CA GLN A 34 -3.64 -2.28 14.78
C GLN A 34 -2.68 -2.80 15.85
N GLU A 35 -3.13 -2.78 17.08
CA GLU A 35 -2.34 -3.27 18.19
C GLU A 35 -2.05 -4.75 18.08
N GLU A 36 -3.08 -5.52 17.76
CA GLU A 36 -2.93 -6.96 17.62
C GLU A 36 -2.01 -7.32 16.48
N LEU A 37 -2.14 -6.59 15.39
CA LEU A 37 -1.25 -6.82 14.25
C LEU A 37 0.19 -6.45 14.60
N ALA A 38 0.36 -5.35 15.33
CA ALA A 38 1.70 -4.95 15.74
C ALA A 38 2.35 -6.04 16.59
N ASP A 39 1.58 -6.65 17.47
CA ASP A 39 2.10 -7.73 18.29
C ASP A 39 2.55 -8.91 17.43
N ARG A 40 1.75 -9.28 16.46
CA ARG A 40 2.10 -10.38 15.58
C ARG A 40 3.34 -10.10 14.76
N MET A 41 3.54 -8.85 14.38
CA MET A 41 4.69 -8.45 13.59
C MET A 41 5.86 -8.05 14.45
N GLU A 42 5.69 -8.07 15.76
CA GLU A 42 6.75 -7.68 16.69
C GLU A 42 7.21 -6.26 16.42
N THR A 43 6.25 -5.37 16.30
CA THR A 43 6.52 -3.98 16.05
C THR A 43 5.55 -3.15 16.89
N SER A 44 5.56 -1.85 16.71
CA SER A 44 4.70 -0.97 17.48
C SER A 44 3.42 -0.65 16.72
N GLN A 45 2.39 -0.31 17.47
CA GLN A 45 1.15 0.13 16.85
C GLN A 45 1.38 1.38 16.01
N SER A 46 2.27 2.27 16.45
CA SER A 46 2.58 3.46 15.67
C SER A 46 3.14 3.11 14.32
N ALA A 47 3.94 2.05 14.25
CA ALA A 47 4.50 1.63 12.96
C ALA A 47 3.40 1.14 12.03
N ILE A 48 2.43 0.39 12.57
CA ILE A 48 1.31 -0.07 11.77
C ILE A 48 0.48 1.12 11.30
N ALA A 49 0.20 2.04 12.21
CA ALA A 49 -0.59 3.22 11.86
C ALA A 49 0.08 4.02 10.76
N ARG A 50 1.41 4.12 10.81
CA ARG A 50 2.14 4.86 9.81
C ARG A 50 2.05 4.18 8.44
N MET A 51 2.13 2.85 8.42
CA MET A 51 1.98 2.14 7.17
C MET A 51 0.59 2.31 6.58
N GLU A 52 -0.42 2.35 7.44
CA GLU A 52 -1.80 2.46 6.99
C GLU A 52 -2.21 3.89 6.69
N SER A 53 -1.33 4.84 6.92
CA SER A 53 -1.65 6.24 6.66
C SER A 53 -1.31 6.66 5.23
N GLY A 54 -0.57 5.84 4.52
CA GLY A 54 -0.16 6.19 3.17
C GLY A 54 1.02 7.14 3.12
N ARG A 55 1.63 7.44 4.27
CA ARG A 55 2.75 8.37 4.30
C ARG A 55 4.07 7.74 3.94
N THR A 56 4.19 6.47 4.16
CA THR A 56 5.42 5.77 3.85
C THR A 56 5.08 4.51 3.09
N ILE A 57 6.04 4.02 2.34
CA ILE A 57 5.87 2.78 1.62
C ILE A 57 6.73 1.74 2.32
N PRO A 58 6.12 0.71 2.89
CA PRO A 58 6.88 -0.33 3.56
C PRO A 58 7.79 -1.08 2.59
N SER A 59 8.89 -1.58 3.10
CA SER A 59 9.78 -2.39 2.28
C SER A 59 9.11 -3.71 1.92
N GLY A 60 9.67 -4.38 0.92
CA GLY A 60 9.14 -5.68 0.54
C GLY A 60 9.17 -6.67 1.67
N THR A 61 10.23 -6.64 2.48
CA THR A 61 10.34 -7.52 3.63
C THR A 61 9.21 -7.25 4.63
N THR A 62 8.94 -5.99 4.89
CA THR A 62 7.86 -5.62 5.80
C THR A 62 6.52 -6.05 5.25
N LEU A 63 6.31 -5.88 3.95
CA LEU A 63 5.05 -6.30 3.34
C LEU A 63 4.86 -7.81 3.44
N LYS A 64 5.94 -8.57 3.31
CA LYS A 64 5.84 -10.03 3.48
C LYS A 64 5.47 -10.40 4.90
N ARG A 65 6.05 -9.69 5.86
CA ARG A 65 5.70 -9.95 7.27
C ARG A 65 4.27 -9.58 7.54
N PHE A 66 3.81 -8.49 6.94
CA PHE A 66 2.43 -8.06 7.07
C PHE A 66 1.48 -9.13 6.52
N ALA A 67 1.80 -9.64 5.34
CA ALA A 67 0.97 -10.66 4.72
C ALA A 67 0.90 -11.90 5.60
N ARG A 68 2.05 -12.33 6.14
CA ARG A 68 2.08 -13.51 6.98
C ARG A 68 1.24 -13.30 8.24
N ALA A 69 1.33 -12.12 8.84
CA ALA A 69 0.60 -11.85 10.06
C ALA A 69 -0.90 -11.77 9.85
N THR A 70 -1.33 -11.42 8.66
CA THR A 70 -2.76 -11.32 8.37
C THR A 70 -3.32 -12.54 7.65
N GLY A 71 -2.47 -13.55 7.43
CA GLY A 71 -2.94 -14.75 6.75
C GLY A 71 -3.22 -14.54 5.28
N THR A 72 -2.55 -13.56 4.67
CA THR A 72 -2.72 -13.27 3.26
C THR A 72 -1.44 -13.60 2.53
N ARG A 73 -1.48 -13.51 1.22
CA ARG A 73 -0.31 -13.73 0.38
C ARG A 73 -0.02 -12.45 -0.38
N LEU A 74 1.19 -11.96 -0.25
CA LEU A 74 1.60 -10.77 -0.95
C LEU A 74 1.73 -11.04 -2.43
N ARG A 75 1.20 -10.13 -3.21
CA ARG A 75 1.28 -10.25 -4.64
C ARG A 75 1.60 -8.88 -5.20
N ILE A 76 2.65 -8.79 -5.97
CA ILE A 76 3.09 -7.53 -6.54
C ILE A 76 3.10 -7.66 -8.05
N SER A 77 2.55 -6.68 -8.71
CA SER A 77 2.55 -6.69 -10.16
C SER A 77 2.76 -5.28 -10.69
N PHE A 78 3.25 -5.21 -11.89
CA PHE A 78 3.36 -3.96 -12.60
C PHE A 78 2.37 -3.99 -13.74
N GLU A 79 1.61 -2.93 -13.87
CA GLU A 79 0.64 -2.84 -14.94
C GLU A 79 1.07 -1.82 -15.96
N PRO A 80 0.94 -2.09 -17.25
CA PRO A 80 1.27 -1.08 -18.25
C PRO A 80 0.38 0.13 -18.08
N MET A 81 0.97 1.30 -18.32
CA MET A 81 0.18 2.51 -18.28
C MET A 81 -0.67 2.58 -19.51
N LYS A 82 -1.86 3.13 -19.35
CA LYS A 82 -2.70 3.30 -20.43
C LYS A 82 -2.37 4.45 -21.25
N ARG A 83 -1.29 4.67 -21.71
CA ARG A 83 -0.93 5.78 -22.43
C ARG A 83 -0.67 5.46 -23.75
N PRO A 84 -1.03 6.17 -24.50
CA PRO A 84 -0.67 5.90 -25.85
C PRO A 84 0.78 6.14 -26.10
N THR A 85 0.88 6.42 -26.24
CA THR A 85 1.77 6.65 -26.59
C THR A 85 2.55 6.56 -27.13
N ARG A 86 2.80 6.72 -27.32
CA ARG A 86 3.60 6.79 -27.77
C ARG A 86 4.35 6.45 -28.22
N ARG A 87 4.51 6.34 -28.54
CA ARG A 87 5.15 5.97 -29.00
C ARG A 87 5.87 5.81 -29.48
N ARG A 88 6.22 5.76 -29.82
CA ARG A 88 6.90 5.56 -30.27
C ARG A 88 7.54 5.58 -30.66
N ALA A 89 7.81 5.70 -30.95
CA ALA A 89 8.33 5.63 -31.37
C ALA A 89 8.61 5.54 -31.70
#